data_2f3d0d56ce90fa81060576843ead6892
#
_entry.id   2f3d0d56ce90fa81060576843ead6892
#
_cell.length_a   1.000
_cell.length_b   1.000
_cell.length_c   1.000
_cell.angle_alpha   90.00
_cell.angle_beta   90.00
_cell.angle_gamma   90.00
#
_symmetry.space_group_name_H-M   'P 1'
#
loop_
_entity.id
_entity.type
_entity.pdbx_description
1 polymer ?
#
loop_
_entity_poly.entity_id
_entity_poly.type
_entity_poly.pdbx_seq_one_letter_code
_entity_poly.pdbx_strand_id
1 'polypeptide(L)'
;MEKYCNSEYSLAVISELIGQIYQAGLDGQWANVMERLRHITHSNKAIFFLQKLDQPRPIGFEVTTNFDYDPMILQEYLSSTLDDPYLQITGHLSEGEAIYINEHLDANSLIESDFYQRIMLPMKSHYALGGCLVRDGVYESIYSINRGPDDAAYDSNDFELIQLLTPHLSRATQIYKDLTLYKRYSSISKSILDQSDKGLLVCDESGRILLANLFANQELEEHEDIKVIDQHLTLAPSAYQMRLKQCLIQCLNQPHAFGEQESILLERSDGETLLVSIAPLTRGSEFMDIDQPCCLVTLTKQNAVRWPTLIKQYGLTPKELLLIQAINRKKKLQQLTIEMGVTYNTLATHLKAIYKKMGIHSQAELMANLGLFRS
;
A
#
# COMPACT_ATOMS: atom_id res chain seq x y z
N MET A 1 -40.42 14.56 6.27
CA MET A 1 -39.80 15.74 5.61
C MET A 1 -40.19 17.07 6.26
N GLU A 2 -41.42 17.25 6.72
CA GLU A 2 -41.84 18.50 7.39
C GLU A 2 -41.21 18.78 8.78
N LYS A 3 -40.72 17.72 9.48
CA LYS A 3 -40.09 17.86 10.82
C LYS A 3 -38.76 18.60 10.82
N TYR A 4 -38.04 18.61 9.69
CA TYR A 4 -36.72 19.23 9.56
C TYR A 4 -36.75 20.69 9.10
N CYS A 5 -37.92 21.25 8.77
CA CYS A 5 -38.02 22.66 8.40
C CYS A 5 -37.92 23.64 9.57
N ASN A 6 -38.03 23.15 10.82
CA ASN A 6 -37.90 23.94 12.04
C ASN A 6 -36.62 23.62 12.85
N SER A 7 -35.75 22.76 12.35
CA SER A 7 -34.48 22.44 13.02
C SER A 7 -33.44 23.52 12.73
N GLU A 8 -32.61 23.80 13.71
CA GLU A 8 -31.47 24.71 13.65
C GLU A 8 -30.48 24.35 12.50
N TYR A 9 -30.66 23.17 11.87
CA TYR A 9 -29.83 22.63 10.80
C TYR A 9 -30.60 22.59 9.47
N SER A 10 -30.14 23.36 8.46
CA SER A 10 -30.76 23.33 7.15
C SER A 10 -30.44 22.02 6.42
N LEU A 11 -31.38 21.53 5.59
CA LEU A 11 -31.18 20.36 4.75
C LEU A 11 -29.96 20.46 3.83
N ALA A 12 -29.60 21.68 3.39
CA ALA A 12 -28.43 21.93 2.59
C ALA A 12 -27.13 21.62 3.37
N VAL A 13 -27.04 22.07 4.62
CA VAL A 13 -25.87 21.80 5.50
C VAL A 13 -25.74 20.31 5.78
N ILE A 14 -26.84 19.64 6.07
CA ILE A 14 -26.84 18.18 6.33
C ILE A 14 -26.39 17.42 5.07
N SER A 15 -26.92 17.78 3.90
CA SER A 15 -26.55 17.15 2.62
C SER A 15 -25.07 17.34 2.28
N GLU A 16 -24.55 18.55 2.50
CA GLU A 16 -23.13 18.85 2.30
C GLU A 16 -22.26 18.02 3.25
N LEU A 17 -22.63 17.93 4.52
CA LEU A 17 -21.88 17.16 5.51
C LEU A 17 -21.88 15.66 5.19
N ILE A 18 -23.01 15.10 4.74
CA ILE A 18 -23.08 13.72 4.28
C ILE A 18 -22.11 13.51 3.10
N GLY A 19 -22.04 14.44 2.16
CA GLY A 19 -21.06 14.41 1.06
C GLY A 19 -19.62 14.41 1.56
N GLN A 20 -19.29 15.25 2.54
CA GLN A 20 -17.96 15.29 3.18
C GLN A 20 -17.62 14.00 3.92
N ILE A 21 -18.60 13.38 4.60
CA ILE A 21 -18.44 12.09 5.29
C ILE A 21 -18.04 11.00 4.30
N TYR A 22 -18.76 10.85 3.17
CA TYR A 22 -18.40 9.86 2.16
C TYR A 22 -17.06 10.16 1.46
N GLN A 23 -16.75 11.43 1.26
CA GLN A 23 -15.44 11.82 0.74
C GLN A 23 -14.31 11.41 1.69
N ALA A 24 -14.48 11.62 2.99
CA ALA A 24 -13.51 11.18 4.00
C ALA A 24 -13.36 9.63 4.01
N GLY A 25 -14.42 8.90 3.72
CA GLY A 25 -14.35 7.44 3.51
C GLY A 25 -13.44 7.03 2.35
N LEU A 26 -13.26 7.88 1.33
CA LEU A 26 -12.39 7.61 0.18
C LEU A 26 -10.95 8.09 0.37
N ASP A 27 -10.75 9.27 0.96
CA ASP A 27 -9.45 9.95 1.04
C ASP A 27 -8.83 10.02 2.44
N GLY A 28 -9.58 9.65 3.49
CA GLY A 28 -9.11 9.64 4.88
C GLY A 28 -9.10 11.00 5.55
N GLN A 29 -9.73 12.05 4.98
CA GLN A 29 -9.74 13.41 5.54
C GLN A 29 -10.76 13.56 6.68
N TRP A 30 -10.72 12.65 7.66
CA TRP A 30 -11.63 12.62 8.80
C TRP A 30 -11.56 13.87 9.69
N ALA A 31 -10.38 14.54 9.75
CA ALA A 31 -10.21 15.78 10.49
C ALA A 31 -11.20 16.85 10.08
N ASN A 32 -11.48 16.97 8.78
CA ASN A 32 -12.41 17.97 8.25
C ASN A 32 -13.86 17.65 8.68
N VAL A 33 -14.23 16.37 8.67
CA VAL A 33 -15.55 15.91 9.12
C VAL A 33 -15.73 16.18 10.61
N MET A 34 -14.74 15.81 11.43
CA MET A 34 -14.77 16.02 12.87
C MET A 34 -14.84 17.51 13.22
N GLU A 35 -14.08 18.34 12.54
CA GLU A 35 -14.13 19.80 12.75
C GLU A 35 -15.50 20.38 12.34
N ARG A 36 -16.10 19.89 11.24
CA ARG A 36 -17.43 20.32 10.82
C ARG A 36 -18.52 19.91 11.82
N LEU A 37 -18.46 18.64 12.30
CA LEU A 37 -19.36 18.16 13.36
C LEU A 37 -19.24 19.01 14.61
N ARG A 38 -18.01 19.23 15.09
CA ARG A 38 -17.73 20.09 16.23
C ARG A 38 -18.38 21.46 16.09
N HIS A 39 -18.21 22.08 14.93
CA HIS A 39 -18.70 23.43 14.67
C HIS A 39 -20.22 23.52 14.69
N ILE A 40 -20.91 22.62 13.98
CA ILE A 40 -22.37 22.65 13.88
C ILE A 40 -23.06 22.26 15.18
N THR A 41 -22.43 21.44 16.02
CA THR A 41 -22.96 21.02 17.32
C THR A 41 -22.45 21.92 18.48
N HIS A 42 -21.78 23.04 18.19
CA HIS A 42 -21.17 23.91 19.18
C HIS A 42 -20.33 23.17 20.23
N SER A 43 -19.65 22.09 19.80
CA SER A 43 -18.80 21.29 20.66
C SER A 43 -17.38 21.86 20.72
N ASN A 44 -16.68 21.61 21.84
CA ASN A 44 -15.30 22.07 22.02
C ASN A 44 -14.33 21.13 21.37
N LYS A 45 -14.67 19.84 21.32
CA LYS A 45 -13.81 18.77 20.85
C LYS A 45 -14.58 17.74 20.01
N ALA A 46 -13.86 17.13 19.09
CA ALA A 46 -14.33 15.96 18.35
C ALA A 46 -13.19 14.94 18.23
N ILE A 47 -13.51 13.69 18.41
CA ILE A 47 -12.57 12.57 18.37
C ILE A 47 -13.16 11.52 17.43
N PHE A 48 -12.33 10.97 16.58
CA PHE A 48 -12.62 9.80 15.77
C PHE A 48 -11.43 8.86 15.87
N PHE A 49 -11.65 7.58 16.09
CA PHE A 49 -10.60 6.58 15.99
C PHE A 49 -11.10 5.30 15.35
N LEU A 50 -10.19 4.63 14.65
CA LEU A 50 -10.35 3.29 14.11
C LEU A 50 -9.15 2.47 14.58
N GLN A 51 -9.40 1.39 15.30
CA GLN A 51 -8.36 0.56 15.91
C GLN A 51 -8.58 -0.92 15.65
N LYS A 52 -7.52 -1.70 15.86
CA LYS A 52 -7.58 -3.16 15.84
C LYS A 52 -7.66 -3.69 17.27
N LEU A 53 -8.62 -4.60 17.54
CA LEU A 53 -8.95 -5.07 18.88
C LEU A 53 -7.90 -5.99 19.51
N ASP A 54 -6.98 -6.58 18.73
CA ASP A 54 -5.90 -7.45 19.24
C ASP A 54 -4.73 -6.69 19.86
N GLN A 55 -4.82 -5.37 19.93
CA GLN A 55 -3.80 -4.51 20.54
C GLN A 55 -4.29 -4.00 21.89
N PRO A 56 -3.48 -4.05 22.95
CA PRO A 56 -3.92 -3.74 24.32
C PRO A 56 -4.30 -2.28 24.55
N ARG A 57 -4.15 -1.39 23.57
CA ARG A 57 -4.56 0.02 23.60
C ARG A 57 -4.71 0.58 22.19
N PRO A 58 -5.52 1.63 22.02
CA PRO A 58 -5.73 2.28 20.75
C PRO A 58 -4.47 3.02 20.28
N ILE A 59 -3.45 2.26 19.86
CA ILE A 59 -2.53 2.79 18.87
C ILE A 59 -3.34 2.72 17.60
N GLY A 60 -4.10 3.78 17.37
CA GLY A 60 -5.12 3.79 16.33
C GLY A 60 -4.49 3.58 14.98
N PHE A 61 -5.15 2.74 14.23
CA PHE A 61 -5.02 2.70 12.78
C PHE A 61 -5.27 4.11 12.20
N GLU A 62 -6.18 4.84 12.80
CA GLU A 62 -6.50 6.24 12.57
C GLU A 62 -6.98 6.88 13.87
N VAL A 63 -6.39 7.97 14.28
CA VAL A 63 -6.88 8.83 15.37
C VAL A 63 -6.88 10.26 14.86
N THR A 64 -8.05 10.86 14.85
CA THR A 64 -8.23 12.23 14.41
C THR A 64 -8.88 13.04 15.54
N THR A 65 -8.27 14.16 15.87
CA THR A 65 -8.80 15.13 16.83
C THR A 65 -8.65 16.53 16.27
N ASN A 66 -9.51 17.42 16.72
CA ASN A 66 -9.43 18.84 16.36
C ASN A 66 -8.67 19.68 17.39
N PHE A 67 -7.97 19.05 18.31
CA PHE A 67 -7.21 19.72 19.39
C PHE A 67 -5.93 18.95 19.69
N ASP A 68 -4.94 19.66 20.20
CA ASP A 68 -3.71 19.04 20.69
C ASP A 68 -3.96 18.43 22.07
N TYR A 69 -3.57 17.17 22.20
CA TYR A 69 -3.54 16.52 23.51
C TYR A 69 -2.40 17.09 24.35
N ASP A 70 -2.66 17.37 25.63
CA ASP A 70 -1.57 17.47 26.57
C ASP A 70 -0.83 16.13 26.61
N PRO A 71 0.46 16.09 26.25
CA PRO A 71 1.21 14.83 26.21
C PRO A 71 1.21 14.07 27.54
N MET A 72 1.15 14.78 28.66
CA MET A 72 1.11 14.16 29.98
C MET A 72 -0.25 13.49 30.25
N ILE A 73 -1.35 14.13 29.90
CA ILE A 73 -2.70 13.56 30.05
C ILE A 73 -2.86 12.35 29.12
N LEU A 74 -2.39 12.46 27.87
CA LEU A 74 -2.42 11.34 26.94
C LEU A 74 -1.58 10.17 27.44
N GLN A 75 -0.38 10.43 27.94
CA GLN A 75 0.47 9.39 28.52
C GLN A 75 -0.19 8.74 29.74
N GLU A 76 -0.83 9.54 30.58
CA GLU A 76 -1.56 9.05 31.73
C GLU A 76 -2.73 8.17 31.29
N TYR A 77 -3.57 8.63 30.37
CA TYR A 77 -4.67 7.83 29.79
C TYR A 77 -4.19 6.50 29.21
N LEU A 78 -3.11 6.54 28.41
CA LEU A 78 -2.55 5.35 27.77
C LEU A 78 -1.84 4.42 28.77
N SER A 79 -1.28 4.92 29.87
CA SER A 79 -0.55 4.14 30.89
C SER A 79 -1.40 3.69 32.05
N SER A 80 -2.57 4.31 32.24
CA SER A 80 -3.41 4.05 33.41
C SER A 80 -4.25 2.78 33.26
N THR A 81 -4.59 2.18 34.39
CA THR A 81 -5.60 1.13 34.53
C THR A 81 -6.95 1.73 34.90
N LEU A 82 -7.14 3.02 34.67
CA LEU A 82 -8.40 3.71 34.99
C LEU A 82 -9.51 3.13 34.11
N ASP A 83 -10.62 2.78 34.75
CA ASP A 83 -11.82 2.39 34.06
C ASP A 83 -12.41 3.61 33.36
N ASP A 84 -12.47 3.56 32.03
CA ASP A 84 -13.11 4.58 31.21
C ASP A 84 -14.62 4.26 31.11
N PRO A 85 -15.49 4.99 31.83
CA PRO A 85 -16.92 4.70 31.84
C PRO A 85 -17.58 4.97 30.48
N TYR A 86 -16.97 5.82 29.65
CA TYR A 86 -17.47 6.08 28.30
C TYR A 86 -17.23 4.89 27.37
N LEU A 87 -16.06 4.25 27.47
CA LEU A 87 -15.78 3.03 26.71
C LEU A 87 -16.66 1.85 27.18
N GLN A 88 -16.96 1.75 28.46
CA GLN A 88 -17.87 0.72 28.95
C GLN A 88 -19.27 0.84 28.34
N ILE A 89 -19.81 2.07 28.27
CA ILE A 89 -21.14 2.32 27.67
C ILE A 89 -21.08 2.10 26.15
N THR A 90 -20.11 2.69 25.47
CA THR A 90 -20.00 2.54 24.01
C THR A 90 -19.67 1.11 23.58
N GLY A 91 -19.08 0.32 24.48
CA GLY A 91 -18.79 -1.10 24.25
C GLY A 91 -20.04 -1.97 23.98
N HIS A 92 -21.22 -1.52 24.36
CA HIS A 92 -22.50 -2.22 24.15
C HIS A 92 -23.28 -1.73 22.90
N LEU A 93 -22.80 -0.67 22.24
CA LEU A 93 -23.48 -0.13 21.06
C LEU A 93 -23.31 -1.04 19.84
N SER A 94 -24.36 -1.10 19.04
CA SER A 94 -24.31 -1.69 17.70
C SER A 94 -23.67 -0.74 16.71
N GLU A 95 -23.18 -1.27 15.60
CA GLU A 95 -22.67 -0.42 14.51
C GLU A 95 -23.73 0.54 13.97
N GLY A 96 -23.36 1.80 13.78
CA GLY A 96 -24.28 2.85 13.33
C GLY A 96 -25.21 3.38 14.41
N GLU A 97 -25.03 2.99 15.67
CA GLU A 97 -25.81 3.45 16.81
C GLU A 97 -25.13 4.66 17.47
N ALA A 98 -25.94 5.69 17.77
CA ALA A 98 -25.52 6.90 18.46
C ALA A 98 -26.03 6.91 19.90
N ILE A 99 -25.30 7.57 20.80
CA ILE A 99 -25.64 7.67 22.20
C ILE A 99 -25.25 9.04 22.78
N TYR A 100 -26.11 9.55 23.65
CA TYR A 100 -25.73 10.64 24.55
C TYR A 100 -25.29 10.03 25.89
N ILE A 101 -24.00 9.94 26.11
CA ILE A 101 -23.39 9.13 27.16
C ILE A 101 -23.83 9.59 28.56
N ASN A 102 -24.00 10.89 28.79
CA ASN A 102 -24.36 11.44 30.09
C ASN A 102 -25.76 11.01 30.57
N GLU A 103 -26.66 10.58 29.69
CA GLU A 103 -27.96 10.02 30.08
C GLU A 103 -27.84 8.62 30.71
N HIS A 104 -26.70 7.95 30.51
CA HIS A 104 -26.44 6.58 30.97
C HIS A 104 -25.43 6.53 32.13
N LEU A 105 -24.99 7.68 32.63
CA LEU A 105 -24.04 7.82 33.73
C LEU A 105 -24.72 8.56 34.91
N ASP A 106 -24.47 8.06 36.11
CA ASP A 106 -24.79 8.87 37.31
C ASP A 106 -23.80 10.04 37.40
N ALA A 107 -24.33 11.27 37.33
CA ALA A 107 -23.52 12.48 37.26
C ALA A 107 -22.58 12.65 38.47
N ASN A 108 -23.05 12.27 39.68
CA ASN A 108 -22.21 12.40 40.87
C ASN A 108 -21.09 11.39 40.87
N SER A 109 -21.38 10.14 40.52
CA SER A 109 -20.39 9.06 40.43
C SER A 109 -19.36 9.36 39.34
N LEU A 110 -19.76 9.96 38.22
CA LEU A 110 -18.83 10.39 37.17
C LEU A 110 -17.87 11.45 37.70
N ILE A 111 -18.39 12.55 38.28
CA ILE A 111 -17.60 13.68 38.76
C ILE A 111 -16.63 13.26 39.86
N GLU A 112 -16.99 12.32 40.72
CA GLU A 112 -16.16 11.79 41.80
C GLU A 112 -15.11 10.76 41.30
N SER A 113 -15.25 10.27 40.07
CA SER A 113 -14.34 9.24 39.53
C SER A 113 -12.91 9.77 39.26
N ASP A 114 -11.92 8.93 39.50
CA ASP A 114 -10.53 9.23 39.15
C ASP A 114 -10.37 9.53 37.66
N PHE A 115 -11.11 8.83 36.79
CA PHE A 115 -11.09 9.06 35.35
C PHE A 115 -11.53 10.50 35.01
N TYR A 116 -12.63 10.97 35.60
CA TYR A 116 -13.11 12.32 35.36
C TYR A 116 -12.11 13.37 35.85
N GLN A 117 -11.64 13.22 37.07
CA GLN A 117 -10.75 14.21 37.70
C GLN A 117 -9.39 14.31 37.03
N ARG A 118 -8.82 13.21 36.58
CA ARG A 118 -7.46 13.12 36.02
C ARG A 118 -7.41 13.25 34.51
N ILE A 119 -8.49 12.89 33.81
CA ILE A 119 -8.51 12.86 32.35
C ILE A 119 -9.52 13.86 31.79
N MET A 120 -10.82 13.72 32.13
CA MET A 120 -11.88 14.49 31.51
C MET A 120 -11.85 15.98 31.87
N LEU A 121 -11.73 16.28 33.15
CA LEU A 121 -11.74 17.65 33.65
C LEU A 121 -10.56 18.48 33.14
N PRO A 122 -9.30 18.00 33.21
CA PRO A 122 -8.17 18.72 32.60
C PRO A 122 -8.32 18.89 31.08
N MET A 123 -8.96 17.94 30.41
CA MET A 123 -9.30 18.06 28.99
C MET A 123 -10.50 18.97 28.72
N LYS A 124 -11.13 19.54 29.74
CA LYS A 124 -12.37 20.32 29.62
C LYS A 124 -13.46 19.56 28.84
N SER A 125 -13.63 18.29 29.14
CA SER A 125 -14.69 17.43 28.59
C SER A 125 -15.63 17.03 29.72
N HIS A 126 -16.94 17.14 29.48
CA HIS A 126 -17.97 16.76 30.46
C HIS A 126 -19.15 16.10 29.77
N TYR A 127 -19.74 16.74 28.77
CA TYR A 127 -20.81 16.17 27.98
C TYR A 127 -20.24 15.47 26.76
N ALA A 128 -20.68 14.24 26.50
CA ALA A 128 -20.20 13.45 25.37
C ALA A 128 -21.37 12.85 24.58
N LEU A 129 -21.38 13.15 23.30
CA LEU A 129 -22.33 12.64 22.32
C LEU A 129 -21.55 11.98 21.17
N GLY A 130 -21.89 10.75 20.81
CA GLY A 130 -21.16 10.02 19.80
C GLY A 130 -21.77 8.69 19.47
N GLY A 131 -20.97 7.75 18.98
CA GLY A 131 -21.47 6.43 18.60
C GLY A 131 -20.41 5.45 18.15
N CYS A 132 -20.86 4.22 17.90
CA CYS A 132 -20.07 3.14 17.33
C CYS A 132 -20.22 3.14 15.81
N LEU A 133 -19.10 3.15 15.09
CA LEU A 133 -19.09 3.18 13.62
C LEU A 133 -18.78 1.82 13.01
N VAL A 134 -17.84 1.08 13.60
CA VAL A 134 -17.43 -0.27 13.16
C VAL A 134 -17.15 -1.12 14.39
N ARG A 135 -17.64 -2.37 14.38
CA ARG A 135 -17.30 -3.38 15.39
C ARG A 135 -17.48 -4.77 14.79
N ASP A 136 -16.48 -5.25 14.08
CA ASP A 136 -16.53 -6.53 13.35
C ASP A 136 -15.77 -7.69 14.06
N GLY A 137 -15.40 -7.49 15.32
CA GLY A 137 -14.62 -8.46 16.10
C GLY A 137 -13.10 -8.38 15.86
N VAL A 138 -12.64 -7.67 14.84
CA VAL A 138 -11.24 -7.41 14.52
C VAL A 138 -10.91 -5.93 14.65
N TYR A 139 -11.79 -5.09 14.18
CA TYR A 139 -11.67 -3.63 14.21
C TYR A 139 -12.82 -3.01 15.01
N GLU A 140 -12.50 -1.90 15.63
CA GLU A 140 -13.46 -1.04 16.30
C GLU A 140 -13.23 0.41 15.88
N SER A 141 -14.32 1.13 15.64
CA SER A 141 -14.30 2.57 15.42
C SER A 141 -15.38 3.24 16.23
N ILE A 142 -15.00 4.25 16.97
CA ILE A 142 -15.86 5.10 17.77
C ILE A 142 -15.54 6.56 17.45
N TYR A 143 -16.55 7.40 17.54
CA TYR A 143 -16.37 8.85 17.50
C TYR A 143 -17.12 9.48 18.65
N SER A 144 -16.68 10.65 19.09
CA SER A 144 -17.41 11.49 20.03
C SER A 144 -17.15 12.97 19.77
N ILE A 145 -18.16 13.78 20.08
CA ILE A 145 -18.07 15.22 20.23
C ILE A 145 -18.30 15.58 21.69
N ASN A 146 -17.59 16.58 22.18
CA ASN A 146 -17.58 16.86 23.60
C ASN A 146 -17.75 18.36 23.87
N ARG A 147 -18.54 18.67 24.91
CA ARG A 147 -18.65 20.00 25.53
C ARG A 147 -18.04 19.98 26.93
N GLY A 148 -17.60 21.14 27.39
CA GLY A 148 -17.00 21.30 28.73
C GLY A 148 -18.05 21.36 29.86
N PRO A 149 -17.59 21.38 31.12
CA PRO A 149 -18.49 21.46 32.28
C PRO A 149 -19.23 22.82 32.37
N ASP A 150 -18.70 23.88 31.79
CA ASP A 150 -19.29 25.22 31.78
C ASP A 150 -20.22 25.44 30.56
N ASP A 151 -20.30 24.49 29.63
CA ASP A 151 -21.12 24.59 28.43
C ASP A 151 -22.54 24.05 28.72
N ALA A 152 -23.48 24.38 27.83
CA ALA A 152 -24.80 23.76 27.85
C ALA A 152 -24.73 22.26 27.49
N ALA A 153 -25.52 21.44 28.15
CA ALA A 153 -25.70 20.04 27.77
C ALA A 153 -26.23 19.92 26.33
N TYR A 154 -26.02 18.77 25.70
CA TYR A 154 -26.64 18.47 24.41
C TYR A 154 -28.16 18.37 24.55
N ASP A 155 -28.87 18.89 23.57
CA ASP A 155 -30.32 18.81 23.52
C ASP A 155 -30.83 17.72 22.55
N SER A 156 -32.14 17.61 22.40
CA SER A 156 -32.74 16.62 21.50
C SER A 156 -32.44 16.87 20.03
N ASN A 157 -32.19 18.13 19.60
CA ASN A 157 -31.86 18.46 18.22
C ASN A 157 -30.42 18.03 17.90
N ASP A 158 -29.48 18.25 18.83
CA ASP A 158 -28.11 17.76 18.73
C ASP A 158 -28.11 16.23 18.58
N PHE A 159 -28.89 15.53 19.42
CA PHE A 159 -28.97 14.06 19.39
C PHE A 159 -29.61 13.55 18.09
N GLU A 160 -30.74 14.14 17.64
CA GLU A 160 -31.39 13.77 16.37
C GLU A 160 -30.44 13.95 15.19
N LEU A 161 -29.65 15.02 15.14
CA LEU A 161 -28.64 15.23 14.10
C LEU A 161 -27.60 14.14 14.11
N ILE A 162 -27.04 13.84 15.27
CA ILE A 162 -26.00 12.81 15.41
C ILE A 162 -26.55 11.42 15.08
N GLN A 163 -27.76 11.12 15.53
CA GLN A 163 -28.46 9.87 15.20
C GLN A 163 -28.69 9.72 13.68
N LEU A 164 -29.01 10.83 12.98
CA LEU A 164 -29.13 10.83 11.52
C LEU A 164 -27.81 10.59 10.81
N LEU A 165 -26.71 11.19 11.31
CA LEU A 165 -25.40 11.14 10.63
C LEU A 165 -24.62 9.86 10.94
N THR A 166 -24.83 9.24 12.11
CA THR A 166 -24.05 8.06 12.54
C THR A 166 -24.09 6.89 11.55
N PRO A 167 -25.23 6.51 10.94
CA PRO A 167 -25.23 5.48 9.90
C PRO A 167 -24.40 5.84 8.65
N HIS A 168 -24.32 7.13 8.29
CA HIS A 168 -23.47 7.59 7.19
C HIS A 168 -21.99 7.55 7.56
N LEU A 169 -21.64 7.99 8.78
CA LEU A 169 -20.29 7.87 9.34
C LEU A 169 -19.85 6.40 9.40
N SER A 170 -20.73 5.50 9.87
CA SER A 170 -20.44 4.08 9.92
C SER A 170 -20.11 3.50 8.55
N ARG A 171 -20.96 3.73 7.54
CA ARG A 171 -20.71 3.26 6.16
C ARG A 171 -19.43 3.84 5.57
N ALA A 172 -19.18 5.12 5.75
CA ALA A 172 -17.97 5.78 5.25
C ALA A 172 -16.71 5.24 5.94
N THR A 173 -16.77 4.96 7.25
CA THR A 173 -15.68 4.33 8.01
C THR A 173 -15.40 2.91 7.54
N GLN A 174 -16.46 2.14 7.24
CA GLN A 174 -16.32 0.81 6.66
C GLN A 174 -15.57 0.88 5.32
N ILE A 175 -16.00 1.77 4.41
CA ILE A 175 -15.35 2.00 3.12
C ILE A 175 -13.86 2.38 3.32
N TYR A 176 -13.59 3.30 4.23
CA TYR A 176 -12.23 3.74 4.55
C TYR A 176 -11.35 2.58 5.06
N LYS A 177 -11.87 1.79 5.99
CA LYS A 177 -11.21 0.60 6.52
C LYS A 177 -10.87 -0.37 5.41
N ASP A 178 -11.84 -0.75 4.59
CA ASP A 178 -11.68 -1.74 3.54
C ASP A 178 -10.70 -1.27 2.45
N LEU A 179 -10.79 -0.01 2.02
CA LEU A 179 -9.84 0.59 1.07
C LEU A 179 -8.41 0.66 1.63
N THR A 180 -8.26 0.98 2.91
CA THR A 180 -6.94 1.06 3.56
C THR A 180 -6.31 -0.32 3.69
N LEU A 181 -7.08 -1.33 4.07
CA LEU A 181 -6.66 -2.72 4.11
C LEU A 181 -6.28 -3.21 2.71
N TYR A 182 -7.10 -2.93 1.71
CA TYR A 182 -6.80 -3.28 0.32
C TYR A 182 -5.48 -2.65 -0.17
N LYS A 183 -5.28 -1.35 0.04
CA LYS A 183 -4.03 -0.65 -0.29
C LYS A 183 -2.82 -1.28 0.41
N ARG A 184 -2.96 -1.64 1.68
CA ARG A 184 -1.90 -2.30 2.46
C ARG A 184 -1.56 -3.68 1.90
N TYR A 185 -2.56 -4.53 1.64
CA TYR A 185 -2.34 -5.85 1.05
C TYR A 185 -1.75 -5.77 -0.35
N SER A 186 -2.23 -4.84 -1.18
CA SER A 186 -1.68 -4.59 -2.51
C SER A 186 -0.19 -4.18 -2.44
N SER A 187 0.17 -3.29 -1.51
CA SER A 187 1.56 -2.89 -1.29
C SER A 187 2.46 -4.04 -0.84
N ILE A 188 1.98 -4.88 0.08
CA ILE A 188 2.72 -6.07 0.54
C ILE A 188 2.89 -7.06 -0.61
N SER A 189 1.83 -7.34 -1.36
CA SER A 189 1.87 -8.25 -2.51
C SER A 189 2.85 -7.75 -3.57
N LYS A 190 2.84 -6.46 -3.87
CA LYS A 190 3.81 -5.84 -4.77
C LYS A 190 5.24 -6.01 -4.25
N SER A 191 5.50 -5.76 -2.98
CA SER A 191 6.82 -5.93 -2.38
C SER A 191 7.33 -7.38 -2.47
N ILE A 192 6.43 -8.37 -2.31
CA ILE A 192 6.78 -9.78 -2.46
C ILE A 192 7.14 -10.10 -3.92
N LEU A 193 6.35 -9.59 -4.88
CA LEU A 193 6.62 -9.77 -6.31
C LEU A 193 7.94 -9.12 -6.73
N ASP A 194 8.26 -7.96 -6.17
CA ASP A 194 9.49 -7.21 -6.44
C ASP A 194 10.75 -7.86 -5.84
N GLN A 195 10.62 -8.76 -4.86
CA GLN A 195 11.74 -9.56 -4.33
C GLN A 195 12.05 -10.80 -5.18
N SER A 196 11.23 -11.11 -6.19
CA SER A 196 11.48 -12.24 -7.10
C SER A 196 12.72 -11.98 -7.95
N ASP A 197 13.53 -13.00 -8.14
CA ASP A 197 14.65 -13.02 -9.09
C ASP A 197 14.21 -13.29 -10.54
N LYS A 198 12.90 -13.32 -10.79
CA LYS A 198 12.27 -13.49 -12.09
C LYS A 198 11.40 -12.29 -12.42
N GLY A 199 11.37 -11.94 -13.70
CA GLY A 199 10.39 -10.97 -14.20
C GLY A 199 9.00 -11.63 -14.25
N LEU A 200 8.04 -10.97 -13.61
CA LEU A 200 6.65 -11.43 -13.59
C LEU A 200 5.78 -10.35 -14.24
N LEU A 201 5.06 -10.76 -15.27
CA LEU A 201 4.11 -9.91 -16.00
C LEU A 201 2.75 -10.60 -16.03
N VAL A 202 1.70 -9.85 -15.85
CA VAL A 202 0.34 -10.29 -16.15
C VAL A 202 -0.10 -9.59 -17.42
N CYS A 203 -0.49 -10.38 -18.42
CA CYS A 203 -0.94 -9.87 -19.71
C CYS A 203 -2.35 -10.39 -20.04
N ASP A 204 -3.13 -9.56 -20.74
CA ASP A 204 -4.39 -9.99 -21.35
C ASP A 204 -4.15 -10.74 -22.68
N GLU A 205 -5.21 -11.14 -23.35
CA GLU A 205 -5.18 -11.86 -24.64
C GLU A 205 -4.50 -11.09 -25.78
N SER A 206 -4.47 -9.77 -25.73
CA SER A 206 -3.80 -8.92 -26.71
C SER A 206 -2.29 -8.77 -26.43
N GLY A 207 -1.83 -9.19 -25.25
CA GLY A 207 -0.48 -8.97 -24.74
C GLY A 207 -0.32 -7.61 -24.04
N ARG A 208 -1.43 -6.92 -23.71
CA ARG A 208 -1.39 -5.71 -22.90
C ARG A 208 -0.97 -6.06 -21.49
N ILE A 209 0.02 -5.34 -20.97
CA ILE A 209 0.56 -5.54 -19.63
C ILE A 209 -0.37 -4.90 -18.61
N LEU A 210 -0.90 -5.72 -17.70
CA LEU A 210 -1.75 -5.29 -16.59
C LEU A 210 -0.94 -5.10 -15.31
N LEU A 211 0.13 -5.89 -15.13
CA LEU A 211 1.01 -5.83 -13.98
C LEU A 211 2.42 -6.25 -14.41
N ALA A 212 3.43 -5.60 -13.84
CA ALA A 212 4.85 -5.98 -13.97
C ALA A 212 5.55 -5.75 -12.63
N ASN A 213 6.41 -6.69 -12.22
CA ASN A 213 7.28 -6.50 -11.07
C ASN A 213 8.55 -5.73 -11.46
N LEU A 214 9.35 -5.36 -10.45
CA LEU A 214 10.57 -4.57 -10.65
C LEU A 214 11.55 -5.25 -11.61
N PHE A 215 11.79 -6.56 -11.46
CA PHE A 215 12.69 -7.31 -12.32
C PHE A 215 12.20 -7.32 -13.78
N ALA A 216 10.89 -7.49 -14.02
CA ALA A 216 10.34 -7.43 -15.37
C ALA A 216 10.58 -6.07 -16.03
N ASN A 217 10.33 -4.98 -15.28
CA ASN A 217 10.56 -3.62 -15.80
C ASN A 217 12.03 -3.39 -16.17
N GLN A 218 12.97 -3.87 -15.34
CA GLN A 218 14.41 -3.79 -15.65
C GLN A 218 14.77 -4.55 -16.93
N GLU A 219 14.24 -5.77 -17.10
CA GLU A 219 14.50 -6.54 -18.33
C GLU A 219 13.89 -5.89 -19.57
N LEU A 220 12.70 -5.30 -19.46
CA LEU A 220 12.05 -4.57 -20.55
C LEU A 220 12.82 -3.31 -20.97
N GLU A 221 13.57 -2.69 -20.06
CA GLU A 221 14.44 -1.53 -20.34
C GLU A 221 15.80 -1.96 -20.91
N GLU A 222 16.36 -3.08 -20.42
CA GLU A 222 17.73 -3.48 -20.74
C GLU A 222 17.84 -4.40 -21.96
N HIS A 223 16.80 -5.17 -22.28
CA HIS A 223 16.87 -6.16 -23.37
C HIS A 223 16.47 -5.56 -24.72
N GLU A 224 17.26 -5.79 -25.76
CA GLU A 224 17.05 -5.21 -27.10
C GLU A 224 15.81 -5.78 -27.79
N ASP A 225 15.53 -7.09 -27.58
CA ASP A 225 14.51 -7.84 -28.31
C ASP A 225 13.16 -7.96 -27.56
N ILE A 226 13.03 -7.35 -26.37
CA ILE A 226 11.78 -7.28 -25.61
C ILE A 226 11.49 -5.84 -25.21
N LYS A 227 10.31 -5.35 -25.54
CA LYS A 227 9.93 -3.94 -25.29
C LYS A 227 8.46 -3.81 -24.94
N VAL A 228 8.12 -2.66 -24.40
CA VAL A 228 6.73 -2.23 -24.23
C VAL A 228 6.41 -1.18 -25.27
N ILE A 229 5.43 -1.46 -26.14
CA ILE A 229 4.91 -0.51 -27.11
C ILE A 229 3.40 -0.38 -26.87
N ASP A 230 2.92 0.83 -26.64
CA ASP A 230 1.51 1.11 -26.35
C ASP A 230 0.92 0.19 -25.25
N GLN A 231 1.68 0.00 -24.16
CA GLN A 231 1.36 -0.91 -23.05
C GLN A 231 1.34 -2.40 -23.41
N HIS A 232 1.75 -2.79 -24.62
CA HIS A 232 1.80 -4.20 -25.04
C HIS A 232 3.22 -4.75 -25.00
N LEU A 233 3.33 -5.98 -24.52
CA LEU A 233 4.57 -6.76 -24.61
C LEU A 233 4.89 -7.07 -26.07
N THR A 234 6.06 -6.63 -26.53
CA THR A 234 6.49 -6.77 -27.92
C THR A 234 7.84 -7.45 -27.97
N LEU A 235 7.96 -8.47 -28.81
CA LEU A 235 9.19 -9.18 -29.04
C LEU A 235 9.74 -8.91 -30.46
N ALA A 236 11.05 -8.81 -30.58
CA ALA A 236 11.76 -8.73 -31.86
C ALA A 236 12.71 -9.95 -31.99
N PRO A 237 12.97 -10.46 -33.19
CA PRO A 237 12.30 -10.17 -34.47
C PRO A 237 10.85 -10.65 -34.53
N SER A 238 10.14 -10.27 -35.60
CA SER A 238 8.69 -10.54 -35.78
C SER A 238 8.24 -11.99 -35.63
N ALA A 239 9.12 -12.95 -35.86
CA ALA A 239 8.85 -14.38 -35.65
C ALA A 239 8.56 -14.68 -34.19
N TYR A 240 9.27 -14.07 -33.25
CA TYR A 240 9.00 -14.21 -31.81
C TYR A 240 7.71 -13.52 -31.40
N GLN A 241 7.39 -12.40 -32.03
CA GLN A 241 6.11 -11.71 -31.79
C GLN A 241 4.90 -12.55 -32.24
N MET A 242 4.98 -13.21 -33.38
CA MET A 242 3.93 -14.14 -33.83
C MET A 242 3.79 -15.32 -32.87
N ARG A 243 4.92 -15.88 -32.40
CA ARG A 243 4.90 -16.98 -31.45
C ARG A 243 4.33 -16.54 -30.10
N LEU A 244 4.69 -15.36 -29.58
CA LEU A 244 4.11 -14.78 -28.37
C LEU A 244 2.57 -14.72 -28.46
N LYS A 245 2.05 -14.15 -29.56
CA LYS A 245 0.58 -14.07 -29.78
C LYS A 245 -0.08 -15.45 -29.81
N GLN A 246 0.55 -16.42 -30.47
CA GLN A 246 0.03 -17.79 -30.52
C GLN A 246 0.00 -18.40 -29.10
N CYS A 247 1.09 -18.25 -28.33
CA CYS A 247 1.19 -18.77 -26.98
C CYS A 247 0.14 -18.13 -26.05
N LEU A 248 -0.07 -16.82 -26.14
CA LEU A 248 -1.10 -16.13 -25.35
C LEU A 248 -2.50 -16.67 -25.67
N ILE A 249 -2.86 -16.79 -26.96
CA ILE A 249 -4.16 -17.31 -27.38
C ILE A 249 -4.35 -18.77 -26.96
N GLN A 250 -3.32 -19.62 -27.11
CA GLN A 250 -3.40 -21.03 -26.72
C GLN A 250 -3.56 -21.19 -25.21
N CYS A 251 -2.79 -20.43 -24.45
CA CYS A 251 -2.83 -20.39 -22.99
C CYS A 251 -4.24 -20.06 -22.46
N LEU A 252 -4.93 -19.13 -23.09
CA LEU A 252 -6.27 -18.70 -22.67
C LEU A 252 -7.38 -19.68 -23.10
N ASN A 253 -7.17 -20.38 -24.22
CA ASN A 253 -8.14 -21.36 -24.73
C ASN A 253 -8.06 -22.73 -24.00
N GLN A 254 -6.97 -23.01 -23.28
CA GLN A 254 -6.76 -24.26 -22.55
C GLN A 254 -6.43 -24.02 -21.07
N PRO A 255 -7.32 -23.44 -20.27
CA PRO A 255 -7.03 -23.01 -18.89
C PRO A 255 -6.75 -24.17 -17.92
N HIS A 256 -6.92 -25.41 -18.33
CA HIS A 256 -6.75 -26.62 -17.48
C HIS A 256 -5.50 -27.45 -17.77
N ALA A 257 -4.67 -27.06 -18.74
CA ALA A 257 -3.40 -27.72 -19.00
C ALA A 257 -2.34 -27.29 -17.95
N PHE A 258 -2.50 -27.78 -16.73
CA PHE A 258 -1.45 -27.68 -15.71
C PHE A 258 -0.22 -28.46 -16.22
N GLY A 259 0.84 -27.72 -16.60
CA GLY A 259 2.15 -28.31 -16.86
C GLY A 259 2.78 -28.02 -18.23
N GLU A 260 2.05 -27.66 -19.27
CA GLU A 260 2.64 -27.22 -20.52
C GLU A 260 2.86 -25.71 -20.52
N GLN A 261 4.02 -25.27 -20.06
CA GLN A 261 4.48 -23.90 -20.22
C GLN A 261 5.00 -23.72 -21.63
N GLU A 262 4.31 -22.93 -22.43
CA GLU A 262 4.88 -22.44 -23.68
C GLU A 262 6.06 -21.51 -23.37
N SER A 263 7.16 -21.67 -24.09
CA SER A 263 8.35 -20.87 -23.85
C SER A 263 9.01 -20.36 -25.13
N ILE A 264 9.57 -19.17 -25.03
CA ILE A 264 10.35 -18.52 -26.08
C ILE A 264 11.71 -18.17 -25.49
N LEU A 265 12.78 -18.61 -26.16
CA LEU A 265 14.14 -18.29 -25.76
C LEU A 265 14.65 -17.13 -26.61
N LEU A 266 15.01 -16.03 -25.94
CA LEU A 266 15.62 -14.85 -26.55
C LEU A 266 17.11 -14.85 -26.24
N GLU A 267 17.98 -14.81 -27.27
CA GLU A 267 19.43 -14.82 -27.12
C GLU A 267 19.95 -13.37 -27.22
N ARG A 268 20.76 -12.96 -26.25
CA ARG A 268 21.43 -11.66 -26.24
C ARG A 268 22.81 -11.77 -26.90
N SER A 269 23.27 -10.64 -27.42
CA SER A 269 24.59 -10.52 -28.04
C SER A 269 25.78 -10.86 -27.12
N ASP A 270 25.57 -10.83 -25.79
CA ASP A 270 26.56 -11.18 -24.77
C ASP A 270 26.53 -12.66 -24.34
N GLY A 271 25.63 -13.47 -24.94
CA GLY A 271 25.45 -14.90 -24.63
C GLY A 271 24.60 -15.18 -23.41
N GLU A 272 24.03 -14.15 -22.75
CA GLU A 272 22.93 -14.33 -21.81
C GLU A 272 21.66 -14.67 -22.61
N THR A 273 20.81 -15.49 -22.04
CA THR A 273 19.52 -15.85 -22.66
C THR A 273 18.38 -15.49 -21.71
N LEU A 274 17.30 -14.98 -22.28
CA LEU A 274 16.07 -14.68 -21.55
C LEU A 274 15.01 -15.70 -21.96
N LEU A 275 14.59 -16.54 -21.02
CA LEU A 275 13.48 -17.45 -21.20
C LEU A 275 12.19 -16.72 -20.88
N VAL A 276 11.31 -16.60 -21.86
CA VAL A 276 9.96 -16.06 -21.73
C VAL A 276 9.00 -17.22 -21.64
N SER A 277 8.47 -17.51 -20.47
CA SER A 277 7.51 -18.61 -20.24
C SER A 277 6.11 -18.03 -20.06
N ILE A 278 5.10 -18.67 -20.63
CA ILE A 278 3.71 -18.21 -20.63
C ILE A 278 2.83 -19.31 -20.03
N ALA A 279 2.06 -18.94 -19.01
CA ALA A 279 1.14 -19.86 -18.34
C ALA A 279 -0.22 -19.17 -18.11
N PRO A 280 -1.34 -19.91 -18.12
CA PRO A 280 -2.63 -19.34 -17.78
C PRO A 280 -2.63 -18.91 -16.32
N LEU A 281 -3.13 -17.69 -16.08
CA LEU A 281 -3.44 -17.26 -14.73
C LEU A 281 -4.84 -17.82 -14.42
N THR A 282 -4.88 -18.96 -13.73
CA THR A 282 -6.14 -19.61 -13.40
C THR A 282 -6.99 -18.68 -12.52
N ARG A 283 -8.27 -18.59 -12.85
CA ARG A 283 -9.29 -17.94 -12.01
C ARG A 283 -9.31 -18.68 -10.65
N GLY A 284 -8.47 -18.28 -9.76
CA GLY A 284 -8.44 -18.78 -8.39
C GLY A 284 -9.11 -17.75 -7.53
N SER A 285 -10.35 -18.08 -7.12
CA SER A 285 -11.09 -17.44 -6.05
C SER A 285 -11.65 -16.03 -6.28
N GLU A 286 -12.63 -15.72 -5.51
CA GLU A 286 -13.54 -14.59 -5.34
C GLU A 286 -12.94 -13.16 -5.36
N PHE A 287 -11.63 -13.00 -5.58
CA PHE A 287 -10.93 -11.71 -5.52
C PHE A 287 -10.51 -11.12 -6.87
N MET A 288 -10.70 -11.83 -7.96
CA MET A 288 -10.42 -11.30 -9.30
C MET A 288 -11.70 -11.24 -10.12
N ASP A 289 -12.45 -10.16 -9.97
CA ASP A 289 -13.41 -9.68 -10.97
C ASP A 289 -12.70 -9.14 -12.22
N ILE A 290 -11.61 -9.84 -12.64
CA ILE A 290 -11.06 -9.65 -13.98
C ILE A 290 -11.91 -10.54 -14.87
N ASP A 291 -12.95 -9.97 -15.44
CA ASP A 291 -13.83 -10.63 -16.43
C ASP A 291 -13.06 -11.09 -17.68
N GLN A 292 -11.80 -10.71 -17.81
CA GLN A 292 -10.93 -11.07 -18.92
C GLN A 292 -9.90 -12.13 -18.52
N PRO A 293 -9.76 -13.20 -19.30
CA PRO A 293 -8.73 -14.20 -19.07
C PRO A 293 -7.34 -13.58 -19.22
N CYS A 294 -6.43 -13.90 -18.29
CA CYS A 294 -5.07 -13.37 -18.25
C CYS A 294 -4.02 -14.48 -18.27
N CYS A 295 -2.83 -14.15 -18.77
CA CYS A 295 -1.65 -15.00 -18.72
C CYS A 295 -0.60 -14.44 -17.77
N LEU A 296 0.08 -15.32 -17.05
CA LEU A 296 1.33 -15.01 -16.37
C LEU A 296 2.48 -15.23 -17.36
N VAL A 297 3.20 -14.16 -17.65
CA VAL A 297 4.44 -14.22 -18.44
C VAL A 297 5.61 -14.09 -17.48
N THR A 298 6.48 -15.09 -17.48
CA THR A 298 7.66 -15.14 -16.60
C THR A 298 8.93 -14.94 -17.43
N LEU A 299 9.75 -13.98 -17.04
CA LEU A 299 11.06 -13.70 -17.63
C LEU A 299 12.15 -14.28 -16.73
N THR A 300 12.91 -15.25 -17.23
CA THR A 300 13.97 -15.90 -16.46
C THR A 300 15.30 -15.76 -17.21
N LYS A 301 16.29 -15.13 -16.60
CA LYS A 301 17.65 -15.11 -17.14
C LYS A 301 18.26 -16.50 -17.03
N GLN A 302 18.82 -16.97 -18.13
CA GLN A 302 19.62 -18.18 -18.17
C GLN A 302 21.05 -17.80 -18.58
N ASN A 303 22.02 -18.58 -18.12
CA ASN A 303 23.43 -18.28 -18.32
C ASN A 303 23.87 -16.90 -17.80
N ALA A 304 23.13 -16.34 -16.85
CA ALA A 304 23.48 -15.07 -16.25
C ALA A 304 24.68 -15.19 -15.29
N VAL A 305 25.57 -14.21 -15.31
CA VAL A 305 26.72 -14.19 -14.39
C VAL A 305 26.23 -13.87 -12.97
N ARG A 306 26.63 -14.65 -11.98
CA ARG A 306 26.32 -14.43 -10.55
C ARG A 306 27.20 -13.30 -9.98
N TRP A 307 26.85 -12.05 -10.32
CA TRP A 307 27.59 -10.85 -9.95
C TRP A 307 27.88 -10.72 -8.44
N PRO A 308 26.95 -10.96 -7.52
CA PRO A 308 27.22 -10.88 -6.07
C PRO A 308 28.32 -11.82 -5.62
N THR A 309 28.36 -13.03 -6.18
CA THR A 309 29.42 -14.02 -5.89
C THR A 309 30.77 -13.55 -6.40
N LEU A 310 30.81 -13.03 -7.62
CA LEU A 310 32.00 -12.49 -8.24
C LEU A 310 32.57 -11.30 -7.45
N ILE A 311 31.70 -10.36 -7.04
CA ILE A 311 32.08 -9.19 -6.23
C ILE A 311 32.72 -9.64 -4.92
N LYS A 312 32.07 -10.57 -4.22
CA LYS A 312 32.53 -11.07 -2.93
C LYS A 312 33.88 -11.80 -3.06
N GLN A 313 34.04 -12.59 -4.10
CA GLN A 313 35.28 -13.39 -4.31
C GLN A 313 36.49 -12.54 -4.64
N TYR A 314 36.32 -11.50 -5.49
CA TYR A 314 37.46 -10.72 -6.00
C TYR A 314 37.54 -9.30 -5.42
N GLY A 315 36.63 -8.91 -4.52
CA GLY A 315 36.62 -7.59 -3.91
C GLY A 315 36.48 -6.45 -4.93
N LEU A 316 35.56 -6.61 -5.88
CA LEU A 316 35.35 -5.65 -6.97
C LEU A 316 34.61 -4.39 -6.46
N THR A 317 35.09 -3.24 -6.91
CA THR A 317 34.42 -1.96 -6.67
C THR A 317 33.23 -1.79 -7.61
N PRO A 318 32.25 -0.89 -7.30
CA PRO A 318 31.12 -0.62 -8.20
C PRO A 318 31.55 -0.19 -9.62
N LYS A 319 32.62 0.61 -9.75
CA LYS A 319 33.14 1.05 -11.06
C LYS A 319 33.78 -0.10 -11.83
N GLU A 320 34.51 -0.98 -11.16
CA GLU A 320 35.08 -2.18 -11.77
C GLU A 320 33.99 -3.14 -12.23
N LEU A 321 32.94 -3.31 -11.43
CA LEU A 321 31.79 -4.12 -11.80
C LEU A 321 31.09 -3.59 -13.07
N LEU A 322 30.78 -2.31 -13.12
CA LEU A 322 30.18 -1.67 -14.30
C LEU A 322 31.03 -1.91 -15.55
N LEU A 323 32.35 -1.82 -15.43
CA LEU A 323 33.27 -2.06 -16.55
C LEU A 323 33.25 -3.53 -17.00
N ILE A 324 33.27 -4.48 -16.06
CA ILE A 324 33.18 -5.92 -16.38
C ILE A 324 31.85 -6.23 -17.06
N GLN A 325 30.74 -5.71 -16.53
CA GLN A 325 29.42 -5.89 -17.12
C GLN A 325 29.33 -5.36 -18.55
N ALA A 326 29.88 -4.19 -18.79
CA ALA A 326 29.90 -3.59 -20.11
C ALA A 326 30.77 -4.39 -21.11
N ILE A 327 31.90 -4.94 -20.67
CA ILE A 327 32.72 -5.84 -21.45
C ILE A 327 32.01 -7.17 -21.74
N ASN A 328 31.32 -7.72 -20.75
CA ASN A 328 30.49 -8.93 -20.93
C ASN A 328 29.41 -8.71 -21.99
N ARG A 329 28.80 -7.51 -22.02
CA ARG A 329 27.83 -7.07 -23.06
C ARG A 329 28.51 -6.68 -24.41
N LYS A 330 29.77 -7.02 -24.62
CA LYS A 330 30.54 -6.74 -25.84
C LYS A 330 30.55 -5.26 -26.28
N LYS A 331 30.30 -4.31 -25.34
CA LYS A 331 30.40 -2.88 -25.63
C LYS A 331 31.80 -2.50 -25.99
N LYS A 332 31.97 -1.64 -27.01
CA LYS A 332 33.28 -1.14 -27.41
C LYS A 332 33.83 -0.19 -26.33
N LEU A 333 35.13 -0.31 -25.99
CA LEU A 333 35.75 0.54 -24.96
C LEU A 333 35.61 2.05 -25.26
N GLN A 334 35.54 2.45 -26.52
CA GLN A 334 35.28 3.86 -26.91
C GLN A 334 33.87 4.33 -26.51
N GLN A 335 32.87 3.49 -26.56
CA GLN A 335 31.49 3.82 -26.08
C GLN A 335 31.48 3.98 -24.56
N LEU A 336 32.25 3.14 -23.87
CA LEU A 336 32.32 3.18 -22.40
C LEU A 336 33.03 4.45 -21.88
N THR A 337 33.96 5.04 -22.63
CA THR A 337 34.53 6.33 -22.24
C THR A 337 33.47 7.42 -22.15
N ILE A 338 32.54 7.43 -23.09
CA ILE A 338 31.43 8.41 -23.12
C ILE A 338 30.41 8.12 -22.01
N GLU A 339 29.98 6.87 -21.89
CA GLU A 339 28.97 6.46 -20.89
C GLU A 339 29.45 6.65 -19.44
N MET A 340 30.70 6.36 -19.16
CA MET A 340 31.29 6.48 -17.83
C MET A 340 31.91 7.85 -17.53
N GLY A 341 31.99 8.75 -18.52
CA GLY A 341 32.60 10.07 -18.38
C GLY A 341 34.09 10.03 -18.04
N VAL A 342 34.84 9.02 -18.54
CA VAL A 342 36.24 8.80 -18.22
C VAL A 342 37.09 8.70 -19.48
N THR A 343 38.43 8.95 -19.36
CA THR A 343 39.35 8.79 -20.47
C THR A 343 39.67 7.32 -20.73
N TYR A 344 40.11 7.00 -21.94
CA TYR A 344 40.59 5.67 -22.30
C TYR A 344 41.69 5.15 -21.34
N ASN A 345 42.63 6.03 -20.96
CA ASN A 345 43.70 5.68 -20.03
C ASN A 345 43.14 5.30 -18.63
N THR A 346 42.08 5.98 -18.19
CA THR A 346 41.40 5.66 -16.92
C THR A 346 40.73 4.28 -17.00
N LEU A 347 40.07 3.95 -18.12
CA LEU A 347 39.48 2.63 -18.33
C LEU A 347 40.57 1.53 -18.36
N ALA A 348 41.71 1.79 -19.06
CA ALA A 348 42.82 0.86 -19.09
C ALA A 348 43.42 0.61 -17.69
N THR A 349 43.46 1.64 -16.84
CA THR A 349 43.89 1.52 -15.44
C THR A 349 42.94 0.65 -14.63
N HIS A 350 41.61 0.86 -14.78
CA HIS A 350 40.61 0.03 -14.13
C HIS A 350 40.66 -1.45 -14.59
N LEU A 351 40.87 -1.69 -15.91
CA LEU A 351 41.06 -3.03 -16.44
C LEU A 351 42.28 -3.73 -15.84
N LYS A 352 43.41 -3.03 -15.73
CA LYS A 352 44.62 -3.58 -15.09
C LYS A 352 44.36 -3.94 -13.63
N ALA A 353 43.60 -3.10 -12.90
CA ALA A 353 43.20 -3.39 -11.52
C ALA A 353 42.32 -4.62 -11.43
N ILE A 354 41.34 -4.75 -12.33
CA ILE A 354 40.46 -5.93 -12.42
C ILE A 354 41.30 -7.18 -12.71
N TYR A 355 42.16 -7.14 -13.71
CA TYR A 355 42.99 -8.28 -14.05
C TYR A 355 43.90 -8.73 -12.90
N LYS A 356 44.47 -7.78 -12.17
CA LYS A 356 45.26 -8.06 -10.96
C LYS A 356 44.45 -8.71 -9.85
N LYS A 357 43.21 -8.21 -9.61
CA LYS A 357 42.31 -8.78 -8.58
C LYS A 357 41.86 -10.19 -8.94
N MET A 358 41.60 -10.44 -10.21
CA MET A 358 41.10 -11.74 -10.69
C MET A 358 42.20 -12.73 -11.03
N GLY A 359 43.49 -12.32 -11.01
CA GLY A 359 44.61 -13.17 -11.36
C GLY A 359 44.67 -13.55 -12.85
N ILE A 360 44.21 -12.68 -13.75
CA ILE A 360 44.12 -12.88 -15.20
C ILE A 360 44.94 -11.82 -15.95
N HIS A 361 45.20 -12.06 -17.23
CA HIS A 361 46.09 -11.20 -18.02
C HIS A 361 45.47 -10.64 -19.30
N SER A 362 44.27 -11.11 -19.67
CA SER A 362 43.63 -10.72 -20.93
C SER A 362 42.09 -10.65 -20.79
N GLN A 363 41.48 -9.94 -21.76
CA GLN A 363 40.01 -9.90 -21.86
C GLN A 363 39.45 -11.26 -22.19
N ALA A 364 40.15 -12.11 -22.93
CA ALA A 364 39.72 -13.47 -23.23
C ALA A 364 39.65 -14.33 -21.94
N GLU A 365 40.67 -14.21 -21.08
CA GLU A 365 40.69 -14.87 -19.78
C GLU A 365 39.60 -14.31 -18.85
N LEU A 366 39.31 -13.02 -18.92
CA LEU A 366 38.17 -12.42 -18.19
C LEU A 366 36.84 -13.09 -18.60
N MET A 367 36.60 -13.22 -19.91
CA MET A 367 35.36 -13.85 -20.41
C MET A 367 35.29 -15.34 -20.06
N ALA A 368 36.40 -16.06 -20.12
CA ALA A 368 36.45 -17.46 -19.68
C ALA A 368 36.16 -17.60 -18.18
N ASN A 369 36.73 -16.71 -17.37
CA ASN A 369 36.50 -16.68 -15.93
C ASN A 369 35.05 -16.37 -15.58
N LEU A 370 34.42 -15.40 -16.26
CA LEU A 370 32.99 -15.10 -16.11
C LEU A 370 32.10 -16.31 -16.43
N GLY A 371 32.52 -17.14 -17.38
CA GLY A 371 31.82 -18.41 -17.72
C GLY A 371 31.69 -19.35 -16.53
N LEU A 372 32.63 -19.36 -15.59
CA LEU A 372 32.59 -20.17 -14.37
C LEU A 372 31.55 -19.69 -13.36
N PHE A 373 31.10 -18.46 -13.47
CA PHE A 373 30.11 -17.82 -12.61
C PHE A 373 28.71 -17.75 -13.25
N ARG A 374 28.50 -18.34 -14.41
CA ARG A 374 27.18 -18.43 -15.05
C ARG A 374 26.33 -19.54 -14.40
N SER A 375 25.03 -19.26 -14.25
CA SER A 375 24.05 -20.22 -13.71
C SER A 375 23.06 -20.66 -14.77
#